data_99c3b8817f89728a3ff7c70688faa82f
#
_entry.id   99c3b8817f89728a3ff7c70688faa82f
#
_cell.length_a   1.000
_cell.length_b   1.000
_cell.length_c   1.000
_cell.angle_alpha   90.00
_cell.angle_beta   90.00
_cell.angle_gamma   90.00
#
_symmetry.space_group_name_H-M   'P 1'
#
loop_
_entity.id
_entity.type
_entity.pdbx_description
1 polymer ?
#
loop_
_entity_poly.entity_id
_entity_poly.type
_entity_poly.pdbx_seq_one_letter_code
_entity_poly.pdbx_strand_id
1 'polypeptide(L)'
;LLLYIGVEDYGFDGSIDTIRSLLANSDFPRLSYLGLTDSELQNEVAAAVLESKYIGQIETLDLSEGTLNDKGGEVLLAGLPGYPNVKKLDLHYHYMTEEMEGKLKALPLELDVSERNLPDEYNGELWMYPMLTE
;
A
#
# COMPACT_ATOMS: atom_id res chain seq x y z
N LEU A 1 13.69 0.09 -3.24
CA LEU A 1 13.41 1.33 -2.53
C LEU A 1 12.35 1.12 -1.46
N LEU A 2 12.69 1.41 -0.23
CA LEU A 2 11.76 1.38 0.89
C LEU A 2 11.63 2.79 1.47
N LEU A 3 10.39 3.27 1.58
CA LEU A 3 10.09 4.59 2.09
C LEU A 3 9.01 4.49 3.16
N TYR A 4 9.29 4.98 4.36
CA TYR A 4 8.32 5.12 5.44
C TYR A 4 7.68 6.50 5.34
N ILE A 5 6.38 6.54 5.08
CA ILE A 5 5.69 7.81 4.83
C ILE A 5 5.21 8.47 6.13
N GLY A 6 4.63 7.70 7.02
CA GLY A 6 4.11 8.22 8.28
C GLY A 6 2.79 8.96 8.13
N VAL A 7 2.45 9.70 9.15
CA VAL A 7 1.23 10.53 9.19
C VAL A 7 1.60 12.00 9.15
N GLU A 8 0.65 12.80 8.72
CA GLU A 8 0.85 14.25 8.59
C GLU A 8 1.34 14.90 9.88
N ASP A 9 0.78 14.51 11.00
CA ASP A 9 1.11 15.10 12.32
C ASP A 9 2.51 14.72 12.81
N TYR A 10 3.15 13.73 12.20
CA TYR A 10 4.43 13.18 12.68
C TYR A 10 5.57 13.28 11.66
N GLY A 11 5.44 14.14 10.67
CA GLY A 11 6.56 14.47 9.82
C GLY A 11 6.33 14.43 8.32
N PHE A 12 5.28 13.76 7.85
CA PHE A 12 4.94 13.81 6.42
C PHE A 12 3.92 14.92 6.21
N ASP A 13 4.34 16.00 5.57
CA ASP A 13 3.49 17.15 5.29
C ASP A 13 3.09 17.24 3.81
N GLY A 14 3.29 16.17 3.06
CA GLY A 14 2.92 16.12 1.66
C GLY A 14 1.53 15.53 1.45
N SER A 15 1.12 15.50 0.20
CA SER A 15 -0.11 14.88 -0.26
C SER A 15 0.22 13.67 -1.13
N ILE A 16 -0.82 13.00 -1.62
CA ILE A 16 -0.64 11.94 -2.62
C ILE A 16 0.07 12.47 -3.88
N ASP A 17 -0.09 13.75 -4.20
CA ASP A 17 0.62 14.35 -5.34
C ASP A 17 2.12 14.36 -5.14
N THR A 18 2.60 14.49 -3.91
CA THR A 18 4.03 14.37 -3.60
C THR A 18 4.53 12.96 -3.94
N ILE A 19 3.76 11.93 -3.58
CA ILE A 19 4.11 10.55 -3.88
C ILE A 19 4.09 10.30 -5.39
N ARG A 20 3.07 10.80 -6.10
CA ARG A 20 2.97 10.68 -7.55
C ARG A 20 4.15 11.37 -8.25
N SER A 21 4.54 12.54 -7.77
CA SER A 21 5.70 13.28 -8.27
C SER A 21 6.99 12.51 -8.07
N LEU A 22 7.17 11.94 -6.89
CA LEU A 22 8.35 11.11 -6.60
C LEU A 22 8.43 9.93 -7.58
N LEU A 23 7.32 9.23 -7.78
CA LEU A 23 7.28 8.08 -8.68
C LEU A 23 7.50 8.47 -10.14
N ALA A 24 7.01 9.64 -10.55
CA ALA A 24 7.16 10.12 -11.93
C ALA A 24 8.55 10.65 -12.23
N ASN A 25 9.17 11.32 -11.26
CA ASN A 25 10.42 12.06 -11.50
C ASN A 25 11.69 11.32 -11.08
N SER A 26 11.55 10.22 -10.35
CA SER A 26 12.69 9.38 -9.99
C SER A 26 13.12 8.52 -11.18
N ASP A 27 14.36 8.03 -11.14
CA ASP A 27 14.90 7.17 -12.17
C ASP A 27 15.66 6.01 -11.53
N PHE A 28 14.95 4.88 -11.38
CA PHE A 28 15.50 3.65 -10.83
C PHE A 28 15.29 2.51 -11.84
N PRO A 29 16.14 2.41 -12.89
CA PRO A 29 15.90 1.49 -14.00
C PRO A 29 15.96 0.01 -13.61
N ARG A 30 16.53 -0.31 -12.44
CA ARG A 30 16.63 -1.69 -11.93
C ARG A 30 15.77 -1.92 -10.69
N LEU A 31 14.81 -1.05 -10.44
CA LEU A 31 13.96 -1.18 -9.26
C LEU A 31 13.16 -2.47 -9.34
N SER A 32 13.33 -3.34 -8.33
CA SER A 32 12.60 -4.59 -8.20
C SER A 32 11.77 -4.67 -6.92
N TYR A 33 12.12 -3.90 -5.91
CA TYR A 33 11.38 -3.80 -4.65
C TYR A 33 10.95 -2.35 -4.46
N LEU A 34 9.65 -2.14 -4.33
CA LEU A 34 9.09 -0.83 -4.02
C LEU A 34 8.26 -0.94 -2.75
N GLY A 35 8.69 -0.25 -1.70
CA GLY A 35 7.99 -0.17 -0.43
C GLY A 35 7.62 1.27 -0.11
N LEU A 36 6.34 1.53 0.02
CA LEU A 36 5.79 2.81 0.46
C LEU A 36 4.89 2.51 1.65
N THR A 37 5.47 2.52 2.84
CA THR A 37 4.87 1.93 4.03
C THR A 37 4.50 2.97 5.08
N ASP A 38 3.76 2.52 6.11
CA ASP A 38 3.45 3.33 7.29
C ASP A 38 2.69 4.62 6.94
N SER A 39 1.74 4.56 6.01
CA SER A 39 1.03 5.73 5.50
C SER A 39 -0.45 5.71 5.88
N GLU A 40 -0.99 6.87 6.22
CA GLU A 40 -2.43 7.08 6.33
C GLU A 40 -3.11 7.30 4.97
N LEU A 41 -2.33 7.39 3.89
CA LEU A 41 -2.82 7.55 2.51
C LEU A 41 -2.70 6.25 1.70
N GLN A 42 -2.72 5.10 2.36
CA GLN A 42 -2.30 3.86 1.72
C GLN A 42 -3.19 3.41 0.56
N ASN A 43 -4.49 3.71 0.60
CA ASN A 43 -5.37 3.40 -0.53
C ASN A 43 -4.98 4.20 -1.77
N GLU A 44 -4.69 5.48 -1.60
CA GLU A 44 -4.26 6.36 -2.69
C GLU A 44 -2.85 6.00 -3.17
N VAL A 45 -1.98 5.58 -2.25
CA VAL A 45 -0.64 5.11 -2.59
C VAL A 45 -0.72 3.86 -3.47
N ALA A 46 -1.61 2.93 -3.15
CA ALA A 46 -1.83 1.73 -3.99
C ALA A 46 -2.20 2.13 -5.41
N ALA A 47 -3.14 3.06 -5.57
CA ALA A 47 -3.54 3.54 -6.89
C ALA A 47 -2.37 4.24 -7.62
N ALA A 48 -1.61 5.06 -6.91
CA ALA A 48 -0.47 5.77 -7.50
C ALA A 48 0.60 4.82 -8.01
N VAL A 49 0.89 3.75 -7.27
CA VAL A 49 1.85 2.73 -7.69
C VAL A 49 1.40 2.01 -8.95
N LEU A 50 0.11 1.64 -9.03
CA LEU A 50 -0.44 0.97 -10.20
C LEU A 50 -0.42 1.86 -11.45
N GLU A 51 -0.39 3.17 -11.28
CA GLU A 51 -0.29 4.14 -12.37
C GLU A 51 1.16 4.53 -12.67
N SER A 52 2.12 4.09 -11.85
CA SER A 52 3.51 4.50 -11.99
C SER A 52 4.24 3.73 -13.07
N LYS A 53 5.34 4.31 -13.54
CA LYS A 53 6.21 3.64 -14.52
C LYS A 53 6.89 2.39 -13.98
N TYR A 54 6.93 2.21 -12.66
CA TYR A 54 7.59 1.07 -12.04
C TYR A 54 6.74 -0.18 -11.96
N ILE A 55 5.42 -0.08 -12.12
CA ILE A 55 4.54 -1.23 -11.92
C ILE A 55 4.86 -2.40 -12.86
N GLY A 56 5.34 -2.10 -14.05
CA GLY A 56 5.70 -3.12 -15.04
C GLY A 56 7.04 -3.80 -14.80
N GLN A 57 7.82 -3.36 -13.80
CA GLN A 57 9.16 -3.91 -13.55
C GLN A 57 9.39 -4.43 -12.14
N ILE A 58 8.64 -3.98 -11.13
CA ILE A 58 8.88 -4.42 -9.76
C ILE A 58 8.44 -5.86 -9.56
N GLU A 59 9.16 -6.59 -8.73
CA GLU A 59 8.83 -7.97 -8.35
C GLU A 59 8.16 -8.02 -6.98
N THR A 60 8.50 -7.10 -6.08
CA THR A 60 7.91 -6.98 -4.75
C THR A 60 7.31 -5.61 -4.55
N LEU A 61 6.05 -5.60 -4.13
CA LEU A 61 5.34 -4.39 -3.71
C LEU A 61 5.02 -4.50 -2.22
N ASP A 62 5.50 -3.54 -1.44
CA ASP A 62 5.28 -3.48 -0.01
C ASP A 62 4.49 -2.22 0.33
N LEU A 63 3.24 -2.42 0.73
CA LEU A 63 2.32 -1.36 1.17
C LEU A 63 1.88 -1.62 2.61
N SER A 64 2.76 -2.19 3.40
CA SER A 64 2.48 -2.61 4.78
C SER A 64 2.46 -1.46 5.78
N GLU A 65 1.99 -1.76 6.98
CA GLU A 65 2.06 -0.90 8.16
C GLU A 65 1.24 0.39 8.07
N GLY A 66 0.37 0.51 7.08
CA GLY A 66 -0.44 1.68 6.86
C GLY A 66 -1.93 1.45 7.11
N THR A 67 -2.73 2.35 6.60
CA THR A 67 -4.19 2.31 6.78
C THR A 67 -4.92 1.73 5.58
N LEU A 68 -4.28 0.80 4.84
CA LEU A 68 -4.93 0.15 3.71
C LEU A 68 -6.20 -0.56 4.15
N ASN A 69 -7.31 -0.25 3.53
CA ASN A 69 -8.58 -0.92 3.77
C ASN A 69 -9.12 -1.55 2.49
N ASP A 70 -10.41 -1.91 2.47
CA ASP A 70 -10.99 -2.60 1.32
C ASP A 70 -10.95 -1.79 0.04
N LYS A 71 -10.95 -0.46 0.11
CA LYS A 71 -10.80 0.39 -1.08
C LYS A 71 -9.46 0.15 -1.77
N GLY A 72 -8.38 0.13 -1.00
CA GLY A 72 -7.06 -0.17 -1.52
C GLY A 72 -6.95 -1.61 -1.98
N GLY A 73 -7.57 -2.52 -1.24
CA GLY A 73 -7.64 -3.93 -1.63
C GLY A 73 -8.30 -4.12 -2.98
N GLU A 74 -9.40 -3.42 -3.25
CA GLU A 74 -10.09 -3.48 -4.54
C GLU A 74 -9.22 -2.93 -5.68
N VAL A 75 -8.51 -1.85 -5.43
CA VAL A 75 -7.58 -1.27 -6.41
C VAL A 75 -6.51 -2.29 -6.81
N LEU A 76 -5.91 -2.96 -5.81
CA LEU A 76 -4.89 -3.97 -6.05
C LEU A 76 -5.47 -5.19 -6.78
N LEU A 77 -6.64 -5.64 -6.36
CA LEU A 77 -7.32 -6.79 -6.96
C LEU A 77 -7.64 -6.55 -8.43
N ALA A 78 -8.05 -5.33 -8.79
CA ALA A 78 -8.36 -4.97 -10.16
C ALA A 78 -7.12 -4.76 -11.02
N GLY A 79 -6.05 -4.20 -10.45
CA GLY A 79 -4.87 -3.78 -11.20
C GLY A 79 -3.76 -4.80 -11.34
N LEU A 80 -3.47 -5.56 -10.28
CA LEU A 80 -2.32 -6.47 -10.27
C LEU A 80 -2.39 -7.63 -11.29
N PRO A 81 -3.56 -8.18 -11.64
CA PRO A 81 -3.60 -9.22 -12.68
C PRO A 81 -2.98 -8.81 -14.02
N GLY A 82 -2.93 -7.51 -14.31
CA GLY A 82 -2.26 -7.00 -15.51
C GLY A 82 -0.73 -6.97 -15.43
N TYR A 83 -0.15 -7.28 -14.26
CA TYR A 83 1.29 -7.16 -14.03
C TYR A 83 1.85 -8.45 -13.41
N PRO A 84 2.05 -9.50 -14.20
CA PRO A 84 2.54 -10.79 -13.68
C PRO A 84 3.99 -10.72 -13.18
N ASN A 85 4.70 -9.62 -13.41
CA ASN A 85 6.02 -9.38 -12.86
C ASN A 85 5.99 -9.20 -11.34
N VAL A 86 4.87 -8.76 -10.76
CA VAL A 86 4.73 -8.65 -9.30
C VAL A 86 4.51 -10.04 -8.73
N LYS A 87 5.53 -10.54 -8.01
CA LYS A 87 5.55 -11.90 -7.44
C LYS A 87 5.22 -11.93 -5.97
N LYS A 88 5.42 -10.81 -5.28
CA LYS A 88 5.18 -10.69 -3.85
C LYS A 88 4.47 -9.39 -3.52
N LEU A 89 3.42 -9.52 -2.70
CA LEU A 89 2.66 -8.38 -2.20
C LEU A 89 2.65 -8.45 -0.67
N ASP A 90 3.28 -7.48 -0.03
CA ASP A 90 3.34 -7.39 1.43
C ASP A 90 2.37 -6.32 1.91
N LEU A 91 1.32 -6.75 2.59
CA LEU A 91 0.28 -5.90 3.16
C LEU A 91 0.12 -6.12 4.66
N HIS A 92 1.16 -6.64 5.33
CA HIS A 92 1.02 -6.89 6.77
C HIS A 92 0.69 -5.59 7.51
N TYR A 93 -0.09 -5.68 8.56
CA TYR A 93 -0.68 -4.55 9.27
C TYR A 93 -1.56 -3.71 8.34
N HIS A 94 -2.86 -4.02 8.34
CA HIS A 94 -3.85 -3.37 7.47
C HIS A 94 -5.21 -3.34 8.14
N TYR A 95 -6.16 -2.71 7.48
CA TYR A 95 -7.55 -2.57 7.96
C TYR A 95 -8.56 -3.18 6.98
N MET A 96 -8.14 -4.14 6.15
CA MET A 96 -9.05 -4.85 5.26
C MET A 96 -9.88 -5.86 6.02
N THR A 97 -11.06 -6.20 5.48
CA THR A 97 -11.90 -7.27 6.01
C THR A 97 -11.33 -8.64 5.65
N GLU A 98 -11.78 -9.68 6.36
CA GLU A 98 -11.43 -11.06 6.02
C GLU A 98 -11.87 -11.44 4.61
N GLU A 99 -13.02 -10.92 4.18
CA GLU A 99 -13.53 -11.13 2.83
C GLU A 99 -12.55 -10.60 1.78
N MET A 100 -12.02 -9.40 1.98
CA MET A 100 -11.04 -8.81 1.06
C MET A 100 -9.72 -9.58 1.08
N GLU A 101 -9.26 -10.00 2.26
CA GLU A 101 -8.09 -10.86 2.37
C GLU A 101 -8.24 -12.13 1.52
N GLY A 102 -9.41 -12.76 1.60
CA GLY A 102 -9.72 -13.97 0.84
C GLY A 102 -9.68 -13.74 -0.67
N LYS A 103 -10.18 -12.59 -1.14
CA LYS A 103 -10.14 -12.24 -2.56
C LYS A 103 -8.69 -12.05 -3.04
N LEU A 104 -7.86 -11.39 -2.25
CA LEU A 104 -6.47 -11.16 -2.60
C LEU A 104 -5.65 -12.46 -2.59
N LYS A 105 -5.99 -13.41 -1.74
CA LYS A 105 -5.33 -14.71 -1.69
C LYS A 105 -5.52 -15.53 -2.98
N ALA A 106 -6.50 -15.20 -3.79
CA ALA A 106 -6.71 -15.84 -5.08
C ALA A 106 -5.75 -15.33 -6.16
N LEU A 107 -5.02 -14.24 -5.92
CA LEU A 107 -4.03 -13.74 -6.87
C LEU A 107 -2.82 -14.70 -6.95
N PRO A 108 -2.24 -14.89 -8.14
CA PRO A 108 -1.10 -15.79 -8.33
C PRO A 108 0.23 -15.17 -7.90
N LEU A 109 0.34 -14.79 -6.63
CA LEU A 109 1.53 -14.19 -6.05
C LEU A 109 1.66 -14.56 -4.58
N GLU A 110 2.83 -14.33 -4.00
CA GLU A 110 3.06 -14.50 -2.57
C GLU A 110 2.44 -13.30 -1.84
N LEU A 111 1.56 -13.58 -0.88
CA LEU A 111 0.81 -12.54 -0.18
C LEU A 111 1.02 -12.63 1.33
N ASP A 112 1.33 -11.50 1.95
CA ASP A 112 1.33 -11.36 3.41
C ASP A 112 0.23 -10.36 3.80
N VAL A 113 -0.81 -10.86 4.45
CA VAL A 113 -1.93 -10.04 4.98
C VAL A 113 -2.07 -10.23 6.50
N SER A 114 -0.98 -10.57 7.16
CA SER A 114 -0.97 -10.73 8.62
C SER A 114 -1.24 -9.39 9.33
N GLU A 115 -1.58 -9.47 10.60
CA GLU A 115 -1.84 -8.29 11.45
C GLU A 115 -3.00 -7.44 10.98
N ARG A 116 -4.16 -8.09 10.79
CA ARG A 116 -5.40 -7.36 10.49
C ARG A 116 -5.86 -6.56 11.71
N ASN A 117 -6.18 -5.29 11.48
CA ASN A 117 -6.63 -4.37 12.50
C ASN A 117 -8.08 -3.96 12.26
N LEU A 118 -8.74 -3.52 13.33
CA LEU A 118 -10.09 -2.96 13.27
C LEU A 118 -10.00 -1.46 13.54
N PRO A 119 -10.78 -0.64 12.82
CA PRO A 119 -10.82 0.80 13.11
C PRO A 119 -11.32 1.03 14.53
N ASP A 120 -10.75 2.04 15.21
CA ASP A 120 -11.30 2.51 16.48
C ASP A 120 -12.52 3.37 16.23
N GLU A 121 -13.53 3.24 17.09
CA GLU A 121 -14.73 4.07 17.03
C GLU A 121 -14.70 5.10 18.14
N TYR A 122 -14.85 6.37 17.77
CA TYR A 122 -14.92 7.47 18.71
C TYR A 122 -15.96 8.49 18.25
N ASN A 123 -16.97 8.73 19.07
CA ASN A 123 -18.10 9.65 18.76
C ASN A 123 -18.78 9.33 17.42
N GLY A 124 -18.92 8.04 17.07
CA GLY A 124 -19.54 7.62 15.83
C GLY A 124 -18.62 7.68 14.60
N GLU A 125 -17.37 8.07 14.76
CA GLU A 125 -16.38 8.09 13.69
C GLU A 125 -15.43 6.90 13.82
N LEU A 126 -15.01 6.37 12.68
CA LEU A 126 -14.03 5.30 12.62
C LEU A 126 -12.64 5.88 12.38
N TRP A 127 -11.69 5.46 13.21
CA TRP A 127 -10.31 5.92 13.15
C TRP A 127 -9.38 4.76 12.84
N MET A 128 -8.49 4.95 11.86
CA MET A 128 -7.46 3.99 11.49
C MET A 128 -6.10 4.67 11.60
N TYR A 129 -5.13 3.92 12.08
CA TYR A 129 -3.79 4.45 12.33
C TYR A 129 -2.75 3.57 11.66
N PRO A 130 -1.72 4.16 11.01
CA PRO A 130 -0.58 3.37 10.56
C PRO A 130 0.20 2.86 11.76
N MET A 131 1.02 1.85 11.53
CA MET A 131 1.95 1.36 12.53
C MET A 131 3.07 2.39 12.67
N LEU A 132 3.12 3.05 13.81
CA LEU A 132 4.15 4.07 14.03
C LEU A 132 5.48 3.38 14.35
N THR A 133 6.32 3.24 13.35
CA THR A 133 7.69 2.76 13.53
C THR A 133 8.63 3.96 13.55
N GLU A 134 9.35 4.11 14.61
CA GLU A 134 10.33 5.17 14.73
C GLU A 134 11.75 4.66 14.53
#